data_32b4f84b1eca5870a72c3a4074494097
#
_entry.id   32b4f84b1eca5870a72c3a4074494097
#
_cell.length_a   1.000
_cell.length_b   1.000
_cell.length_c   1.000
_cell.angle_alpha   90.00
_cell.angle_beta   90.00
_cell.angle_gamma   90.00
#
_symmetry.space_group_name_H-M   'P 1'
#
loop_
_entity.id
_entity.type
_entity.pdbx_description
1 polymer ?
#
loop_
_entity_poly.entity_id
_entity_poly.type
_entity_poly.pdbx_seq_one_letter_code
_entity_poly.pdbx_strand_id
1 'polypeptide(L)'
;MNSEKMRNIMKEYQDKRDLHAAQLEERLERIHNKYPQLADLNRQIQALGIEMTKSILTDPSGQAIRDLEFKQENLIRLKKELMNVNGIRQEDMSMEYDCKVCRDTGFLEDGDQCKCLKQRILNDSYEMSNLRQILSEDNFDRFDFNIFSDQLEEGYDLSPRENIKNIFHSVQEYINNFDKPGVNKTDKNLLFRGPTGQGKTFLCSCIAKQIMDKGYTVIYQTAFNLMDIIERYKFKTEYYTDSDEENYRNLFTCDLLII
;
A
#
# COMPACT_ATOMS: atom_id res chain seq x y z
N MET A 1 15.75 12.31 -12.12
CA MET A 1 14.36 12.82 -11.87
C MET A 1 14.40 14.33 -11.68
N ASN A 2 13.50 15.08 -12.33
CA ASN A 2 13.44 16.55 -12.20
C ASN A 2 13.05 16.93 -10.74
N SER A 3 13.76 17.89 -10.14
CA SER A 3 13.54 18.32 -8.75
C SER A 3 12.10 18.83 -8.49
N GLU A 4 11.44 19.34 -9.52
CA GLU A 4 10.06 19.82 -9.47
C GLU A 4 9.06 18.64 -9.35
N LYS A 5 9.26 17.57 -10.11
CA LYS A 5 8.43 16.35 -10.03
C LYS A 5 8.52 15.72 -8.63
N MET A 6 9.73 15.59 -8.08
CA MET A 6 9.90 15.09 -6.71
C MET A 6 9.19 15.96 -5.69
N ARG A 7 9.29 17.28 -5.83
CA ARG A 7 8.59 18.21 -4.93
C ARG A 7 7.07 18.03 -4.97
N ASN A 8 6.50 17.83 -6.16
CA ASN A 8 5.07 17.59 -6.32
C ASN A 8 4.64 16.27 -5.67
N ILE A 9 5.43 15.20 -5.88
CA ILE A 9 5.17 13.90 -5.23
C ILE A 9 5.24 14.04 -3.70
N MET A 10 6.26 14.72 -3.16
CA MET A 10 6.38 14.91 -1.72
C MET A 10 5.26 15.76 -1.13
N LYS A 11 4.75 16.72 -1.91
CA LYS A 11 3.57 17.50 -1.53
C LYS A 11 2.32 16.60 -1.44
N GLU A 12 2.10 15.68 -2.39
CA GLU A 12 1.00 14.70 -2.31
C GLU A 12 1.08 13.86 -1.01
N TYR A 13 2.29 13.45 -0.61
CA TYR A 13 2.50 12.70 0.63
C TYR A 13 2.19 13.54 1.87
N GLN A 14 2.53 14.85 1.85
CA GLN A 14 2.18 15.76 2.92
C GLN A 14 0.66 15.96 2.99
N ASP A 15 0.02 16.29 1.86
CA ASP A 15 -1.43 16.50 1.77
C ASP A 15 -2.22 15.29 2.30
N LYS A 16 -1.74 14.07 2.02
CA LYS A 16 -2.32 12.84 2.58
C LYS A 16 -2.22 12.77 4.10
N ARG A 17 -1.04 13.04 4.65
CA ARG A 17 -0.87 13.04 6.11
C ARG A 17 -1.76 14.08 6.78
N ASP A 18 -1.86 15.26 6.19
CA ASP A 18 -2.70 16.34 6.70
C ASP A 18 -4.19 15.96 6.65
N LEU A 19 -4.62 15.29 5.57
CA LEU A 19 -5.97 14.76 5.46
C LEU A 19 -6.26 13.69 6.53
N HIS A 20 -5.35 12.72 6.72
CA HIS A 20 -5.54 11.68 7.73
C HIS A 20 -5.50 12.23 9.16
N ALA A 21 -4.70 13.27 9.40
CA ALA A 21 -4.67 13.98 10.69
C ALA A 21 -6.02 14.69 10.96
N ALA A 22 -6.56 15.40 9.98
CA ALA A 22 -7.87 16.05 10.09
C ALA A 22 -9.01 15.04 10.31
N GLN A 23 -8.98 13.91 9.61
CA GLN A 23 -9.95 12.83 9.79
C GLN A 23 -9.86 12.19 11.19
N LEU A 24 -8.65 12.03 11.72
CA LEU A 24 -8.47 11.56 13.10
C LEU A 24 -9.02 12.57 14.10
N GLU A 25 -8.73 13.85 13.94
CA GLU A 25 -9.21 14.90 14.83
C GLU A 25 -10.73 14.94 14.88
N GLU A 26 -11.40 14.91 13.74
CA GLU A 26 -12.86 14.85 13.64
C GLU A 26 -13.43 13.59 14.30
N ARG A 27 -12.78 12.44 14.12
CA ARG A 27 -13.19 11.17 14.73
C ARG A 27 -13.04 11.21 16.25
N LEU A 28 -11.92 11.73 16.75
CA LEU A 28 -11.67 11.92 18.18
C LEU A 28 -12.66 12.89 18.82
N GLU A 29 -12.97 13.99 18.12
CA GLU A 29 -13.96 14.95 18.61
C GLU A 29 -15.35 14.30 18.74
N ARG A 30 -15.79 13.52 17.75
CA ARG A 30 -17.05 12.76 17.83
C ARG A 30 -17.05 11.76 18.99
N ILE A 31 -15.95 11.04 19.20
CA ILE A 31 -15.82 10.09 20.33
C ILE A 31 -15.83 10.82 21.67
N HIS A 32 -15.08 11.90 21.82
CA HIS A 32 -15.01 12.68 23.05
C HIS A 32 -16.33 13.37 23.41
N ASN A 33 -17.07 13.86 22.39
CA ASN A 33 -18.39 14.43 22.61
C ASN A 33 -19.40 13.37 23.08
N LYS A 34 -19.32 12.16 22.52
CA LYS A 34 -20.17 11.04 22.94
C LYS A 34 -19.78 10.45 24.30
N TYR A 35 -18.48 10.45 24.62
CA TYR A 35 -17.92 9.86 25.83
C TYR A 35 -16.99 10.85 26.54
N PRO A 36 -17.51 11.88 27.26
CA PRO A 36 -16.69 12.92 27.87
C PRO A 36 -15.68 12.40 28.89
N GLN A 37 -15.98 11.25 29.52
CA GLN A 37 -15.07 10.58 30.45
C GLN A 37 -13.75 10.14 29.76
N LEU A 38 -13.79 9.74 28.49
CA LEU A 38 -12.59 9.42 27.72
C LEU A 38 -11.72 10.67 27.47
N ALA A 39 -12.35 11.80 27.19
CA ALA A 39 -11.64 13.06 27.02
C ALA A 39 -10.95 13.47 28.30
N ASP A 40 -11.59 13.28 29.45
CA ASP A 40 -11.02 13.59 30.78
C ASP A 40 -9.84 12.68 31.11
N LEU A 41 -9.99 11.36 30.92
CA LEU A 41 -8.90 10.40 31.10
C LEU A 41 -7.69 10.73 30.21
N ASN A 42 -7.92 11.10 28.94
CA ASN A 42 -6.85 11.52 28.03
C ASN A 42 -6.11 12.76 28.56
N ARG A 43 -6.84 13.78 29.04
CA ARG A 43 -6.23 14.98 29.64
C ARG A 43 -5.39 14.65 30.87
N GLN A 44 -5.89 13.77 31.76
CA GLN A 44 -5.16 13.33 32.94
C GLN A 44 -3.88 12.57 32.59
N ILE A 45 -3.95 11.65 31.61
CA ILE A 45 -2.76 10.91 31.14
C ILE A 45 -1.71 11.86 30.54
N GLN A 46 -2.14 12.85 29.72
CA GLN A 46 -1.23 13.85 29.17
C GLN A 46 -0.60 14.73 30.25
N ALA A 47 -1.36 15.18 31.25
CA ALA A 47 -0.87 15.98 32.36
C ALA A 47 0.19 15.20 33.14
N LEU A 48 -0.04 13.92 33.46
CA LEU A 48 0.95 13.06 34.13
C LEU A 48 2.23 12.90 33.28
N GLY A 49 2.12 12.75 31.96
CA GLY A 49 3.29 12.68 31.07
C GLY A 49 4.17 13.92 31.15
N ILE A 50 3.57 15.13 31.26
CA ILE A 50 4.29 16.39 31.45
C ILE A 50 4.93 16.44 32.83
N GLU A 51 4.23 15.98 33.87
CA GLU A 51 4.74 15.94 35.25
C GLU A 51 5.90 14.96 35.36
N MET A 52 5.84 13.79 34.76
CA MET A 52 6.93 12.82 34.68
C MET A 52 8.18 13.42 34.03
N THR A 53 8.02 14.12 32.90
CA THR A 53 9.14 14.78 32.21
C THR A 53 9.82 15.84 33.14
N LYS A 54 9.04 16.59 33.91
CA LYS A 54 9.57 17.53 34.89
C LYS A 54 10.30 16.83 36.04
N SER A 55 9.72 15.72 36.55
CA SER A 55 10.29 14.95 37.65
C SER A 55 11.63 14.31 37.28
N ILE A 56 11.82 13.87 36.03
CA ILE A 56 13.12 13.37 35.53
C ILE A 56 14.23 14.42 35.71
N LEU A 57 13.90 15.71 35.56
CA LEU A 57 14.86 16.80 35.65
C LEU A 57 15.11 17.26 37.09
N THR A 58 14.20 16.99 38.02
CA THR A 58 14.21 17.56 39.37
C THR A 58 14.42 16.55 40.52
N ASP A 59 14.12 15.26 40.28
CA ASP A 59 14.25 14.20 41.29
C ASP A 59 15.26 13.12 40.88
N PRO A 60 16.52 13.21 41.33
CA PRO A 60 17.53 12.18 41.05
C PRO A 60 17.24 10.81 41.70
N SER A 61 16.36 10.74 42.71
CA SER A 61 16.03 9.48 43.40
C SER A 61 15.12 8.57 42.58
N GLY A 62 14.38 9.13 41.63
CA GLY A 62 13.41 8.41 40.78
C GLY A 62 12.17 7.87 41.52
N GLN A 63 11.97 8.23 42.81
CA GLN A 63 10.79 7.76 43.56
C GLN A 63 9.52 8.42 43.04
N ALA A 64 9.55 9.74 42.82
CA ALA A 64 8.42 10.48 42.27
C ALA A 64 8.00 9.95 40.88
N ILE A 65 8.97 9.51 40.08
CA ILE A 65 8.70 8.93 38.75
C ILE A 65 7.92 7.63 38.87
N ARG A 66 8.32 6.71 39.76
CA ARG A 66 7.63 5.42 39.98
C ARG A 66 6.18 5.61 40.42
N ASP A 67 5.93 6.60 41.29
CA ASP A 67 4.58 6.92 41.76
C ASP A 67 3.70 7.47 40.61
N LEU A 68 4.27 8.27 39.73
CA LEU A 68 3.59 8.80 38.53
C LEU A 68 3.34 7.70 37.48
N GLU A 69 4.29 6.79 37.25
CA GLU A 69 4.15 5.64 36.39
C GLU A 69 2.97 4.78 36.83
N PHE A 70 2.89 4.43 38.11
CA PHE A 70 1.77 3.66 38.64
C PHE A 70 0.42 4.35 38.49
N LYS A 71 0.35 5.68 38.65
CA LYS A 71 -0.86 6.46 38.38
C LYS A 71 -1.23 6.42 36.91
N GLN A 72 -0.24 6.58 36.03
CA GLN A 72 -0.45 6.56 34.58
C GLN A 72 -0.96 5.21 34.10
N GLU A 73 -0.39 4.10 34.57
CA GLU A 73 -0.85 2.73 34.27
C GLU A 73 -2.30 2.51 34.67
N ASN A 74 -2.70 2.98 35.85
CA ASN A 74 -4.07 2.90 36.31
C ASN A 74 -5.04 3.68 35.41
N LEU A 75 -4.68 4.90 34.99
CA LEU A 75 -5.52 5.68 34.09
C LEU A 75 -5.61 5.03 32.69
N ILE A 76 -4.51 4.48 32.19
CA ILE A 76 -4.50 3.73 30.93
C ILE A 76 -5.41 2.49 31.00
N ARG A 77 -5.40 1.79 32.13
CA ARG A 77 -6.28 0.64 32.34
C ARG A 77 -7.75 1.06 32.35
N LEU A 78 -8.11 2.11 33.10
CA LEU A 78 -9.47 2.64 33.15
C LEU A 78 -9.93 3.10 31.75
N LYS A 79 -9.05 3.76 31.01
CA LYS A 79 -9.34 4.15 29.63
C LYS A 79 -9.64 2.93 28.74
N LYS A 80 -8.83 1.87 28.81
CA LYS A 80 -9.06 0.63 28.05
C LYS A 80 -10.37 -0.05 28.43
N GLU A 81 -10.69 -0.11 29.71
CA GLU A 81 -11.97 -0.68 30.20
C GLU A 81 -13.16 0.12 29.65
N LEU A 82 -13.09 1.46 29.74
CA LEU A 82 -14.14 2.33 29.22
C LEU A 82 -14.30 2.21 27.69
N MET A 83 -13.21 2.08 26.95
CA MET A 83 -13.24 1.83 25.51
C MET A 83 -13.91 0.49 25.18
N ASN A 84 -13.53 -0.58 25.88
CA ASN A 84 -14.07 -1.92 25.66
C ASN A 84 -15.58 -1.98 25.94
N VAL A 85 -16.03 -1.40 27.05
CA VAL A 85 -17.47 -1.36 27.41
C VAL A 85 -18.30 -0.62 26.36
N ASN A 86 -17.71 0.39 25.70
CA ASN A 86 -18.40 1.19 24.70
C ASN A 86 -18.12 0.74 23.25
N GLY A 87 -17.42 -0.37 23.05
CA GLY A 87 -17.12 -0.92 21.73
C GLY A 87 -16.19 -0.04 20.88
N ILE A 88 -15.35 0.81 21.52
CA ILE A 88 -14.39 1.67 20.85
C ILE A 88 -13.08 0.90 20.71
N ARG A 89 -12.63 0.70 19.47
CA ARG A 89 -11.36 0.02 19.20
C ARG A 89 -10.20 0.98 19.30
N GLN A 90 -8.99 0.46 19.57
CA GLN A 90 -7.77 1.27 19.57
C GLN A 90 -7.51 1.94 18.21
N GLU A 91 -7.87 1.26 17.13
CA GLU A 91 -7.76 1.76 15.77
C GLU A 91 -8.63 3.01 15.52
N ASP A 92 -9.81 3.08 16.15
CA ASP A 92 -10.72 4.23 16.05
C ASP A 92 -10.12 5.52 16.63
N MET A 93 -9.11 5.39 17.51
CA MET A 93 -8.39 6.48 18.17
C MET A 93 -6.95 6.66 17.65
N SER A 94 -6.59 5.99 16.59
CA SER A 94 -5.25 6.07 16.00
C SER A 94 -5.30 6.59 14.56
N MET A 95 -4.16 7.12 14.11
CA MET A 95 -4.02 7.60 12.74
C MET A 95 -4.00 6.43 11.76
N GLU A 96 -4.76 6.54 10.70
CA GLU A 96 -4.73 5.64 9.58
C GLU A 96 -3.69 6.13 8.56
N TYR A 97 -3.08 5.19 7.82
CA TYR A 97 -2.08 5.49 6.82
C TYR A 97 -2.34 4.63 5.57
N ASP A 98 -2.21 5.24 4.38
CA ASP A 98 -2.22 4.50 3.12
C ASP A 98 -1.07 3.49 3.06
N CYS A 99 0.12 3.93 3.44
CA CYS A 99 1.30 3.08 3.57
C CYS A 99 1.66 2.86 5.04
N LYS A 100 1.37 1.68 5.57
CA LYS A 100 1.67 1.33 6.97
C LYS A 100 3.17 1.25 7.27
N VAL A 101 4.03 1.03 6.23
CA VAL A 101 5.48 0.88 6.40
C VAL A 101 6.14 2.22 6.68
N CYS A 102 5.92 3.23 5.84
CA CYS A 102 6.53 4.54 6.01
C CYS A 102 5.59 5.57 6.66
N ARG A 103 4.34 5.19 6.97
CA ARG A 103 3.31 6.09 7.52
C ARG A 103 3.15 7.36 6.68
N ASP A 104 3.07 7.14 5.36
CA ASP A 104 2.90 8.16 4.33
C ASP A 104 3.99 9.25 4.33
N THR A 105 5.21 8.95 4.80
CA THR A 105 6.36 9.83 4.66
C THR A 105 7.08 9.66 3.32
N GLY A 106 6.93 8.50 2.69
CA GLY A 106 7.68 8.09 1.50
C GLY A 106 9.07 7.55 1.80
N PHE A 107 9.55 7.64 3.06
CA PHE A 107 10.89 7.21 3.47
C PHE A 107 10.83 6.26 4.66
N LEU A 108 11.79 5.35 4.72
CA LEU A 108 12.01 4.45 5.85
C LEU A 108 12.82 5.15 6.96
N GLU A 109 12.93 4.52 8.13
CA GLU A 109 13.65 5.07 9.28
C GLU A 109 15.15 5.25 9.03
N ASP A 110 15.74 4.44 8.16
CA ASP A 110 17.14 4.52 7.70
C ASP A 110 17.38 5.61 6.64
N GLY A 111 16.33 6.31 6.19
CA GLY A 111 16.38 7.35 5.17
C GLY A 111 16.20 6.83 3.74
N ASP A 112 16.12 5.52 3.53
CA ASP A 112 15.87 4.95 2.21
C ASP A 112 14.44 5.21 1.73
N GLN A 113 14.27 5.26 0.40
CA GLN A 113 12.96 5.41 -0.21
C GLN A 113 12.08 4.19 0.05
N CYS A 114 10.91 4.42 0.62
CA CYS A 114 9.91 3.38 0.76
C CYS A 114 9.43 2.85 -0.60
N LYS A 115 9.05 1.59 -0.67
CA LYS A 115 8.51 0.98 -1.90
C LYS A 115 7.31 1.74 -2.47
N CYS A 116 6.45 2.31 -1.63
CA CYS A 116 5.33 3.14 -2.09
C CYS A 116 5.80 4.40 -2.84
N LEU A 117 6.88 5.04 -2.39
CA LEU A 117 7.46 6.20 -3.08
C LEU A 117 8.13 5.76 -4.38
N LYS A 118 8.89 4.66 -4.37
CA LYS A 118 9.48 4.09 -5.59
C LYS A 118 8.41 3.81 -6.64
N GLN A 119 7.31 3.16 -6.25
CA GLN A 119 6.18 2.89 -7.13
C GLN A 119 5.52 4.18 -7.65
N ARG A 120 5.36 5.20 -6.79
CA ARG A 120 4.78 6.49 -7.21
C ARG A 120 5.64 7.19 -8.26
N ILE A 121 6.97 7.12 -8.10
CA ILE A 121 7.95 7.64 -9.06
C ILE A 121 7.86 6.87 -10.38
N LEU A 122 7.80 5.54 -10.33
CA LEU A 122 7.65 4.70 -11.53
C LEU A 122 6.37 5.06 -12.29
N ASN A 123 5.25 5.17 -11.60
CA ASN A 123 3.98 5.52 -12.22
C ASN A 123 4.03 6.86 -12.96
N ASP A 124 4.74 7.85 -12.40
CA ASP A 124 4.92 9.16 -13.04
C ASP A 124 5.84 9.10 -14.26
N SER A 125 6.92 8.30 -14.18
CA SER A 125 7.89 8.13 -15.25
C SER A 125 7.29 7.44 -16.49
N TYR A 126 6.33 6.55 -16.30
CA TYR A 126 5.73 5.77 -17.40
C TYR A 126 4.36 6.30 -17.85
N GLU A 127 3.97 7.53 -17.48
CA GLU A 127 2.64 8.10 -17.78
C GLU A 127 1.48 7.17 -17.36
N MET A 128 1.71 6.35 -16.33
CA MET A 128 0.73 5.38 -15.82
C MET A 128 -0.39 6.05 -15.01
N SER A 129 -0.77 7.29 -15.38
CA SER A 129 -1.82 8.05 -14.70
C SER A 129 -3.16 7.30 -14.63
N ASN A 130 -3.46 6.46 -15.62
CA ASN A 130 -4.68 5.66 -15.66
C ASN A 130 -4.57 4.34 -14.86
N LEU A 131 -3.37 3.91 -14.48
CA LEU A 131 -3.21 2.64 -13.76
C LEU A 131 -3.93 2.66 -12.41
N ARG A 132 -3.91 3.78 -11.69
CA ARG A 132 -4.64 3.91 -10.42
C ARG A 132 -6.14 3.71 -10.59
N GLN A 133 -6.73 4.27 -11.65
CA GLN A 133 -8.15 4.10 -11.92
C GLN A 133 -8.47 2.64 -12.30
N ILE A 134 -7.69 2.05 -13.21
CA ILE A 134 -7.83 0.65 -13.61
C ILE A 134 -7.68 -0.27 -12.38
N LEU A 135 -6.64 -0.08 -11.57
CA LEU A 135 -6.40 -0.89 -10.36
C LEU A 135 -7.46 -0.68 -9.27
N SER A 136 -8.15 0.45 -9.23
CA SER A 136 -9.26 0.66 -8.28
C SER A 136 -10.54 -0.05 -8.70
N GLU A 137 -10.74 -0.22 -10.00
CA GLU A 137 -11.92 -0.86 -10.58
C GLU A 137 -11.74 -2.36 -10.74
N ASP A 138 -10.55 -2.80 -11.17
CA ASP A 138 -10.20 -4.20 -11.41
C ASP A 138 -9.60 -4.81 -10.14
N ASN A 139 -10.38 -5.61 -9.43
CA ASN A 139 -9.93 -6.38 -8.27
C ASN A 139 -10.60 -7.76 -8.24
N PHE A 140 -9.98 -8.71 -7.53
CA PHE A 140 -10.50 -10.08 -7.45
C PHE A 140 -11.85 -10.20 -6.76
N ASP A 141 -12.25 -9.22 -5.92
CA ASP A 141 -13.55 -9.21 -5.26
C ASP A 141 -14.70 -9.00 -6.24
N ARG A 142 -14.40 -8.39 -7.39
CA ARG A 142 -15.35 -8.20 -8.50
C ARG A 142 -15.33 -9.30 -9.54
N PHE A 143 -14.52 -10.34 -9.33
CA PHE A 143 -14.40 -11.44 -10.28
C PHE A 143 -15.66 -12.31 -10.25
N ASP A 144 -16.46 -12.27 -11.33
CA ASP A 144 -17.67 -13.08 -11.45
C ASP A 144 -17.43 -14.31 -12.34
N PHE A 145 -17.42 -15.48 -11.74
CA PHE A 145 -17.29 -16.75 -12.45
C PHE A 145 -18.53 -17.09 -13.30
N ASN A 146 -19.69 -16.47 -13.02
CA ASN A 146 -20.93 -16.80 -13.70
C ASN A 146 -21.04 -16.24 -15.12
N ILE A 147 -20.17 -15.28 -15.49
CA ILE A 147 -20.07 -14.79 -16.87
C ILE A 147 -19.51 -15.86 -17.83
N PHE A 148 -18.87 -16.90 -17.28
CA PHE A 148 -18.34 -18.02 -18.06
C PHE A 148 -19.35 -19.16 -18.11
N SER A 149 -19.53 -19.78 -19.30
CA SER A 149 -20.43 -20.93 -19.50
C SER A 149 -19.98 -22.14 -18.66
N ASP A 150 -20.94 -22.83 -18.07
CA ASP A 150 -20.73 -24.12 -17.42
C ASP A 150 -20.95 -25.33 -18.34
N GLN A 151 -21.36 -25.07 -19.59
CA GLN A 151 -21.54 -26.11 -20.57
C GLN A 151 -20.19 -26.54 -21.18
N LEU A 152 -19.95 -27.85 -21.21
CA LEU A 152 -18.79 -28.43 -21.83
C LEU A 152 -18.92 -28.32 -23.35
N GLU A 153 -17.95 -27.74 -24.02
CA GLU A 153 -17.89 -27.65 -25.46
C GLU A 153 -17.22 -28.89 -26.08
N GLU A 154 -17.64 -29.29 -27.27
CA GLU A 154 -17.09 -30.46 -27.99
C GLU A 154 -15.57 -30.27 -28.22
N GLY A 155 -14.78 -31.26 -27.83
CA GLY A 155 -13.31 -31.23 -27.96
C GLY A 155 -12.56 -30.61 -26.81
N TYR A 156 -13.23 -30.23 -25.72
CA TYR A 156 -12.60 -29.73 -24.48
C TYR A 156 -12.90 -30.64 -23.29
N ASP A 157 -11.92 -30.77 -22.37
CA ASP A 157 -12.06 -31.58 -21.15
C ASP A 157 -12.71 -30.79 -19.98
N LEU A 158 -12.76 -29.47 -20.07
CA LEU A 158 -13.28 -28.58 -19.05
C LEU A 158 -14.23 -27.56 -19.65
N SER A 159 -15.29 -27.21 -18.92
CA SER A 159 -16.12 -26.07 -19.27
C SER A 159 -15.34 -24.75 -19.13
N PRO A 160 -15.72 -23.66 -19.83
CA PRO A 160 -15.10 -22.35 -19.66
C PRO A 160 -15.05 -21.89 -18.19
N ARG A 161 -16.08 -22.18 -17.40
CA ARG A 161 -16.14 -21.84 -15.97
C ARG A 161 -15.16 -22.66 -15.14
N GLU A 162 -15.00 -23.94 -15.42
CA GLU A 162 -14.00 -24.77 -14.71
C GLU A 162 -12.58 -24.35 -15.09
N ASN A 163 -12.34 -24.08 -16.36
CA ASN A 163 -11.04 -23.62 -16.83
C ASN A 163 -10.64 -22.29 -16.18
N ILE A 164 -11.53 -21.29 -16.11
CA ILE A 164 -11.21 -20.01 -15.48
C ILE A 164 -11.02 -20.13 -13.97
N LYS A 165 -11.70 -21.07 -13.28
CA LYS A 165 -11.44 -21.36 -11.87
C LYS A 165 -10.02 -21.91 -11.66
N ASN A 166 -9.56 -22.79 -12.53
CA ASN A 166 -8.19 -23.32 -12.47
C ASN A 166 -7.15 -22.23 -12.73
N ILE A 167 -7.41 -21.35 -13.73
CA ILE A 167 -6.55 -20.18 -14.00
C ILE A 167 -6.52 -19.25 -12.79
N PHE A 168 -7.67 -18.94 -12.19
CA PHE A 168 -7.78 -18.11 -11.02
C PHE A 168 -6.98 -18.68 -9.83
N HIS A 169 -7.09 -19.99 -9.59
CA HIS A 169 -6.33 -20.67 -8.55
C HIS A 169 -4.81 -20.55 -8.80
N SER A 170 -4.34 -20.80 -10.01
CA SER A 170 -2.92 -20.66 -10.38
C SER A 170 -2.42 -19.23 -10.21
N VAL A 171 -3.26 -18.23 -10.53
CA VAL A 171 -2.95 -16.82 -10.31
C VAL A 171 -2.82 -16.50 -8.82
N GLN A 172 -3.73 -17.02 -7.98
CA GLN A 172 -3.63 -16.83 -6.53
C GLN A 172 -2.38 -17.51 -5.94
N GLU A 173 -2.05 -18.71 -6.41
CA GLU A 173 -0.79 -19.38 -6.03
C GLU A 173 0.43 -18.57 -6.43
N TYR A 174 0.45 -18.02 -7.65
CA TYR A 174 1.52 -17.15 -8.13
C TYR A 174 1.72 -15.94 -7.19
N ILE A 175 0.65 -15.25 -6.87
CA ILE A 175 0.67 -14.07 -5.99
C ILE A 175 1.14 -14.47 -4.57
N ASN A 176 0.65 -15.60 -4.05
CA ASN A 176 1.00 -16.08 -2.70
C ASN A 176 2.45 -16.57 -2.58
N ASN A 177 3.04 -16.99 -3.71
CA ASN A 177 4.42 -17.49 -3.76
C ASN A 177 5.41 -16.46 -4.31
N PHE A 178 4.96 -15.24 -4.61
CA PHE A 178 5.76 -14.21 -5.30
C PHE A 178 7.07 -13.88 -4.59
N ASP A 179 7.06 -13.88 -3.26
CA ASP A 179 8.15 -13.50 -2.37
C ASP A 179 8.82 -14.68 -1.67
N LYS A 180 8.36 -15.93 -1.91
CA LYS A 180 8.93 -17.10 -1.22
C LYS A 180 10.32 -17.42 -1.74
N PRO A 181 11.31 -17.56 -0.83
CA PRO A 181 12.64 -18.03 -1.19
C PRO A 181 12.57 -19.49 -1.68
N GLY A 182 13.34 -19.83 -2.72
CA GLY A 182 13.43 -21.20 -3.24
C GLY A 182 12.50 -21.53 -4.40
N VAL A 183 11.56 -20.64 -4.77
CA VAL A 183 10.80 -20.78 -6.02
C VAL A 183 11.73 -20.42 -7.19
N ASN A 184 11.86 -21.32 -8.17
CA ASN A 184 12.68 -21.06 -9.36
C ASN A 184 12.22 -19.80 -10.07
N LYS A 185 13.17 -18.98 -10.57
CA LYS A 185 12.83 -17.76 -11.31
C LYS A 185 11.95 -18.01 -12.54
N THR A 186 12.05 -19.19 -13.14
CA THR A 186 11.22 -19.62 -14.28
C THR A 186 9.77 -19.83 -13.90
N ASP A 187 9.47 -20.23 -12.65
CA ASP A 187 8.12 -20.47 -12.16
C ASP A 187 7.42 -19.14 -11.74
N LYS A 188 8.14 -18.02 -11.85
CA LYS A 188 7.66 -16.67 -11.54
C LYS A 188 7.12 -15.91 -12.76
N ASN A 189 6.99 -16.55 -13.92
CA ASN A 189 6.45 -15.94 -15.12
C ASN A 189 5.07 -16.52 -15.45
N LEU A 190 4.12 -15.64 -15.78
CA LEU A 190 2.79 -16.01 -16.25
C LEU A 190 2.63 -15.59 -17.71
N LEU A 191 2.03 -16.47 -18.53
CA LEU A 191 1.63 -16.16 -19.90
C LEU A 191 0.15 -16.43 -20.07
N PHE A 192 -0.66 -15.38 -20.28
CA PHE A 192 -2.06 -15.50 -20.61
C PHE A 192 -2.26 -15.56 -22.12
N ARG A 193 -2.90 -16.64 -22.59
CA ARG A 193 -3.22 -16.84 -24.00
C ARG A 193 -4.73 -17.07 -24.16
N GLY A 194 -5.31 -16.51 -25.20
CA GLY A 194 -6.72 -16.69 -25.54
C GLY A 194 -7.25 -15.53 -26.39
N PRO A 195 -8.47 -15.66 -26.94
CA PRO A 195 -9.16 -14.63 -27.70
C PRO A 195 -9.33 -13.31 -26.93
N THR A 196 -9.63 -12.23 -27.65
CA THR A 196 -9.95 -10.93 -27.07
C THR A 196 -11.24 -11.01 -26.25
N GLY A 197 -11.35 -10.20 -25.18
CA GLY A 197 -12.56 -10.12 -24.36
C GLY A 197 -12.68 -11.18 -23.25
N GLN A 198 -11.70 -12.09 -23.09
CA GLN A 198 -11.75 -13.16 -22.08
C GLN A 198 -11.16 -12.78 -20.72
N GLY A 199 -10.99 -11.49 -20.41
CA GLY A 199 -10.56 -11.03 -19.09
C GLY A 199 -9.05 -11.12 -18.83
N LYS A 200 -8.18 -11.34 -19.82
CA LYS A 200 -6.72 -11.38 -19.63
C LYS A 200 -6.18 -10.09 -18.99
N THR A 201 -6.57 -8.94 -19.52
CA THR A 201 -6.18 -7.62 -19.00
C THR A 201 -6.70 -7.41 -17.59
N PHE A 202 -7.93 -7.81 -17.31
CA PHE A 202 -8.51 -7.75 -15.95
C PHE A 202 -7.69 -8.58 -14.96
N LEU A 203 -7.30 -9.81 -15.31
CA LEU A 203 -6.43 -10.63 -14.44
C LEU A 203 -5.06 -9.99 -14.23
N CYS A 204 -4.45 -9.42 -15.29
CA CYS A 204 -3.19 -8.68 -15.17
C CYS A 204 -3.32 -7.49 -14.22
N SER A 205 -4.42 -6.72 -14.30
CA SER A 205 -4.71 -5.61 -13.40
C SER A 205 -4.88 -6.07 -11.95
N CYS A 206 -5.62 -7.16 -11.73
CA CYS A 206 -5.80 -7.76 -10.41
C CYS A 206 -4.46 -8.24 -9.79
N ILE A 207 -3.60 -8.87 -10.61
CA ILE A 207 -2.26 -9.29 -10.18
C ILE A 207 -1.42 -8.07 -9.82
N ALA A 208 -1.37 -7.06 -10.70
CA ALA A 208 -0.63 -5.82 -10.46
C ALA A 208 -1.03 -5.20 -9.12
N LYS A 209 -2.34 -5.06 -8.89
CA LYS A 209 -2.87 -4.51 -7.64
C LYS A 209 -2.41 -5.29 -6.42
N GLN A 210 -2.61 -6.61 -6.39
CA GLN A 210 -2.23 -7.41 -5.22
C GLN A 210 -0.73 -7.44 -4.95
N ILE A 211 0.10 -7.43 -6.00
CA ILE A 211 1.56 -7.36 -5.86
C ILE A 211 1.98 -5.98 -5.34
N MET A 212 1.34 -4.89 -5.80
CA MET A 212 1.58 -3.55 -5.25
C MET A 212 1.11 -3.43 -3.80
N ASP A 213 -0.03 -4.01 -3.44
CA ASP A 213 -0.56 -4.02 -2.07
C ASP A 213 0.38 -4.78 -1.10
N LYS A 214 1.11 -5.79 -1.61
CA LYS A 214 2.20 -6.46 -0.88
C LYS A 214 3.49 -5.62 -0.79
N GLY A 215 3.53 -4.44 -1.40
CA GLY A 215 4.67 -3.52 -1.36
C GLY A 215 5.76 -3.82 -2.38
N TYR A 216 5.47 -4.52 -3.46
CA TYR A 216 6.38 -4.72 -4.59
C TYR A 216 6.17 -3.67 -5.67
N THR A 217 7.24 -3.38 -6.42
CA THR A 217 7.19 -2.44 -7.53
C THR A 217 6.69 -3.15 -8.79
N VAL A 218 5.70 -2.53 -9.47
CA VAL A 218 5.10 -3.08 -10.69
C VAL A 218 5.18 -2.06 -11.81
N ILE A 219 5.62 -2.51 -12.99
CA ILE A 219 5.53 -1.76 -14.25
C ILE A 219 4.53 -2.49 -15.15
N TYR A 220 3.51 -1.76 -15.61
CA TYR A 220 2.50 -2.27 -16.53
C TYR A 220 2.54 -1.44 -17.81
N GLN A 221 2.99 -2.05 -18.92
CA GLN A 221 3.17 -1.37 -20.20
C GLN A 221 2.60 -2.21 -21.33
N THR A 222 2.22 -1.54 -22.41
CA THR A 222 1.97 -2.24 -23.68
C THR A 222 3.30 -2.63 -24.32
N ALA A 223 3.28 -3.69 -25.11
CA ALA A 223 4.46 -4.13 -25.87
C ALA A 223 5.02 -2.99 -26.77
N PHE A 224 4.14 -2.12 -27.29
CA PHE A 224 4.52 -0.97 -28.10
C PHE A 224 5.33 0.05 -27.28
N ASN A 225 4.82 0.45 -26.10
CA ASN A 225 5.53 1.39 -25.22
C ASN A 225 6.85 0.81 -24.72
N LEU A 226 6.87 -0.49 -24.42
CA LEU A 226 8.10 -1.18 -24.03
C LEU A 226 9.17 -1.09 -25.13
N MET A 227 8.77 -1.32 -26.38
CA MET A 227 9.68 -1.22 -27.53
C MET A 227 10.19 0.21 -27.74
N ASP A 228 9.34 1.22 -27.59
CA ASP A 228 9.72 2.63 -27.68
C ASP A 228 10.78 3.01 -26.61
N ILE A 229 10.60 2.55 -25.36
CA ILE A 229 11.58 2.76 -24.28
C ILE A 229 12.94 2.13 -24.63
N ILE A 230 12.91 0.88 -25.13
CA ILE A 230 14.13 0.16 -25.52
C ILE A 230 14.82 0.85 -26.70
N GLU A 231 14.05 1.29 -27.69
CA GLU A 231 14.54 1.96 -28.88
C GLU A 231 15.22 3.29 -28.54
N ARG A 232 14.56 4.15 -27.75
CA ARG A 232 15.11 5.42 -27.28
C ARG A 232 16.42 5.23 -26.54
N TYR A 233 16.50 4.27 -25.64
CA TYR A 233 17.74 3.96 -24.93
C TYR A 233 18.84 3.48 -25.86
N LYS A 234 18.51 2.58 -26.82
CA LYS A 234 19.50 1.90 -27.66
C LYS A 234 20.08 2.82 -28.74
N PHE A 235 19.27 3.69 -29.32
CA PHE A 235 19.67 4.54 -30.43
C PHE A 235 20.08 5.96 -30.01
N LYS A 236 19.86 6.35 -28.75
CA LYS A 236 20.26 7.65 -28.18
C LYS A 236 20.03 8.82 -29.15
N THR A 237 18.79 8.99 -29.59
CA THR A 237 18.38 10.06 -30.51
C THR A 237 18.70 11.44 -29.95
N GLU A 238 18.65 12.50 -30.77
CA GLU A 238 18.93 13.90 -30.34
C GLU A 238 18.07 14.35 -29.14
N TYR A 239 16.94 13.69 -28.87
CA TYR A 239 16.03 13.96 -27.77
C TYR A 239 16.22 13.01 -26.57
N TYR A 240 17.31 12.21 -26.58
CA TYR A 240 17.61 11.31 -25.45
C TYR A 240 17.91 12.07 -24.18
N THR A 241 17.29 11.68 -23.09
CA THR A 241 17.38 12.33 -21.78
C THR A 241 17.79 11.33 -20.69
N ASP A 242 18.25 11.84 -19.56
CA ASP A 242 18.51 11.01 -18.37
C ASP A 242 17.24 10.23 -17.91
N SER A 243 16.05 10.75 -18.21
CA SER A 243 14.79 10.05 -17.96
C SER A 243 14.65 8.77 -18.79
N ASP A 244 15.13 8.77 -20.03
CA ASP A 244 15.05 7.60 -20.91
C ASP A 244 15.96 6.48 -20.39
N GLU A 245 17.15 6.84 -19.87
CA GLU A 245 18.05 5.89 -19.22
C GLU A 245 17.45 5.33 -17.93
N GLU A 246 16.83 6.16 -17.11
CA GLU A 246 16.16 5.76 -15.87
C GLU A 246 14.97 4.83 -16.19
N ASN A 247 14.16 5.18 -17.19
CA ASN A 247 13.04 4.34 -17.63
C ASN A 247 13.50 2.96 -18.10
N TYR A 248 14.54 2.92 -18.96
CA TYR A 248 15.09 1.64 -19.40
C TYR A 248 15.62 0.80 -18.22
N ARG A 249 16.37 1.40 -17.29
CA ARG A 249 16.89 0.70 -16.10
C ARG A 249 15.77 0.14 -15.23
N ASN A 250 14.70 0.90 -15.04
CA ASN A 250 13.57 0.51 -14.22
C ASN A 250 12.85 -0.75 -14.72
N LEU A 251 12.85 -1.02 -16.06
CA LEU A 251 12.31 -2.26 -16.62
C LEU A 251 12.98 -3.52 -16.03
N PHE A 252 14.25 -3.43 -15.65
CA PHE A 252 15.03 -4.56 -15.12
C PHE A 252 15.13 -4.57 -13.59
N THR A 253 14.71 -3.49 -12.94
CA THR A 253 14.80 -3.36 -11.47
C THR A 253 13.45 -3.42 -10.78
N CYS A 254 12.33 -3.34 -11.51
CA CYS A 254 11.02 -3.59 -10.93
C CYS A 254 10.85 -5.06 -10.52
N ASP A 255 10.00 -5.29 -9.52
CA ASP A 255 9.73 -6.64 -9.02
C ASP A 255 8.84 -7.44 -9.99
N LEU A 256 7.91 -6.75 -10.69
CA LEU A 256 7.00 -7.33 -11.69
C LEU A 256 6.89 -6.40 -12.91
N LEU A 257 7.10 -6.97 -14.10
CA LEU A 257 6.82 -6.34 -15.38
C LEU A 257 5.64 -7.05 -16.05
N ILE A 258 4.60 -6.29 -16.39
CA ILE A 258 3.42 -6.76 -17.16
C ILE A 258 3.44 -6.10 -18.52
N ILE A 259 3.27 -6.89 -19.59
CA ILE A 259 3.33 -6.44 -20.98
C ILE A 259 2.03 -6.83 -21.70
#